data_c6fd9422ad8da2e79ffbb13275ff274f
#
_entry.id   c6fd9422ad8da2e79ffbb13275ff274f
#
_cell.length_a   1.000
_cell.length_b   1.000
_cell.length_c   1.000
_cell.angle_alpha   90.00
_cell.angle_beta   90.00
_cell.angle_gamma   90.00
#
_symmetry.space_group_name_H-M   'P 1'
#
loop_
_entity.id
_entity.type
_entity.pdbx_description
1 polymer ?
#
loop_
_entity_poly.entity_id
_entity_poly.type
_entity_poly.pdbx_seq_one_letter_code
_entity_poly.pdbx_strand_id
1 'polypeptide(L)'
;MNNDEIYEFLATQHRDFWQNLSDEEKEYVASTSGSVSYKAGQNIHSSGNRCAGVLFIEKGYLRIYIMSEDGKEVTLYRLGDGEVCIMSASCVMDDITFDVYIDAEADTEALLLPTSTFSKLRKNNIYVENYSN
;
A
#
# COMPACT_ATOMS: atom_id res chain seq x y z
N MET A 1 -4.33 -15.14 2.11
CA MET A 1 -3.05 -15.82 1.79
C MET A 1 -2.43 -16.39 3.05
N ASN A 2 -1.88 -17.60 2.98
CA ASN A 2 -1.04 -18.13 4.06
C ASN A 2 0.39 -17.59 3.91
N ASN A 3 1.28 -17.93 4.86
CA ASN A 3 2.66 -17.40 4.83
C ASN A 3 3.41 -17.77 3.56
N ASP A 4 3.27 -19.01 3.08
CA ASP A 4 3.95 -19.47 1.87
C ASP A 4 3.47 -18.71 0.63
N GLU A 5 2.18 -18.44 0.54
CA GLU A 5 1.60 -17.67 -0.55
C GLU A 5 2.07 -16.21 -0.51
N ILE A 6 2.19 -15.62 0.68
CA ILE A 6 2.71 -14.26 0.83
C ILE A 6 4.17 -14.19 0.40
N TYR A 7 4.99 -15.16 0.80
CA TYR A 7 6.39 -15.25 0.40
C TYR A 7 6.51 -15.31 -1.13
N GLU A 8 5.74 -16.19 -1.77
CA GLU A 8 5.77 -16.34 -3.21
C GLU A 8 5.30 -15.08 -3.92
N PHE A 9 4.21 -14.50 -3.48
CA PHE A 9 3.63 -13.29 -4.08
C PHE A 9 4.63 -12.13 -4.04
N LEU A 10 5.21 -11.83 -2.87
CA LEU A 10 6.13 -10.73 -2.73
C LEU A 10 7.46 -10.99 -3.45
N ALA A 11 7.94 -12.22 -3.43
CA ALA A 11 9.19 -12.57 -4.10
C ALA A 11 9.08 -12.51 -5.63
N THR A 12 7.91 -12.76 -6.19
CA THR A 12 7.71 -12.77 -7.64
C THR A 12 7.21 -11.45 -8.20
N GLN A 13 6.24 -10.82 -7.54
CA GLN A 13 5.59 -9.60 -8.05
C GLN A 13 6.13 -8.30 -7.44
N HIS A 14 6.76 -8.37 -6.28
CA HIS A 14 7.31 -7.20 -5.58
C HIS A 14 8.75 -7.46 -5.14
N ARG A 15 9.53 -7.96 -6.08
CA ARG A 15 10.89 -8.40 -5.84
C ARG A 15 11.79 -7.31 -5.30
N ASP A 16 11.67 -6.08 -5.80
CA ASP A 16 12.52 -4.96 -5.37
C ASP A 16 12.35 -4.64 -3.89
N PHE A 17 11.12 -4.77 -3.38
CA PHE A 17 10.86 -4.61 -1.96
C PHE A 17 11.38 -5.83 -1.18
N TRP A 18 11.04 -7.04 -1.65
CA TRP A 18 11.25 -8.27 -0.91
C TRP A 18 12.72 -8.67 -0.76
N GLN A 19 13.50 -8.53 -1.83
CA GLN A 19 14.90 -8.99 -1.84
C GLN A 19 15.79 -8.23 -0.87
N ASN A 20 15.40 -7.03 -0.45
CA ASN A 20 16.19 -6.20 0.45
C ASN A 20 15.84 -6.40 1.92
N LEU A 21 14.93 -7.33 2.22
CA LEU A 21 14.55 -7.66 3.59
C LEU A 21 15.41 -8.81 4.12
N SER A 22 15.75 -8.76 5.42
CA SER A 22 16.37 -9.89 6.11
C SER A 22 15.35 -11.00 6.30
N ASP A 23 15.79 -12.20 6.66
CA ASP A 23 14.89 -13.33 6.92
C ASP A 23 13.90 -13.01 8.05
N GLU A 24 14.38 -12.33 9.10
CA GLU A 24 13.50 -11.90 10.20
C GLU A 24 12.45 -10.89 9.74
N GLU A 25 12.86 -9.95 8.89
CA GLU A 25 11.94 -8.94 8.33
C GLU A 25 10.90 -9.59 7.42
N LYS A 26 11.30 -10.55 6.60
CA LYS A 26 10.39 -11.30 5.74
C LYS A 26 9.33 -12.03 6.56
N GLU A 27 9.76 -12.71 7.63
CA GLU A 27 8.84 -13.41 8.53
C GLU A 27 7.89 -12.43 9.22
N TYR A 28 8.38 -11.29 9.66
CA TYR A 28 7.57 -10.25 10.28
C TYR A 28 6.52 -9.70 9.31
N VAL A 29 6.92 -9.41 8.09
CA VAL A 29 5.99 -8.97 7.03
C VAL A 29 4.90 -10.02 6.79
N ALA A 30 5.30 -11.27 6.61
CA ALA A 30 4.35 -12.34 6.33
C ALA A 30 3.36 -12.56 7.48
N SER A 31 3.83 -12.45 8.73
CA SER A 31 2.98 -12.69 9.91
C SER A 31 2.01 -11.55 10.20
N THR A 32 2.31 -10.32 9.75
CA THR A 32 1.49 -9.13 10.04
C THR A 32 0.63 -8.70 8.85
N SER A 33 0.95 -9.12 7.64
CA SER A 33 0.20 -8.78 6.43
C SER A 33 -1.07 -9.61 6.30
N GLY A 34 -2.06 -9.06 5.61
CA GLY A 34 -3.31 -9.76 5.36
C GLY A 34 -3.85 -9.48 3.97
N SER A 35 -4.58 -10.44 3.43
CA SER A 35 -5.28 -10.27 2.15
C SER A 35 -6.50 -9.40 2.33
N VAL A 36 -6.71 -8.47 1.41
CA VAL A 36 -7.89 -7.60 1.39
C VAL A 36 -8.49 -7.59 0.00
N SER A 37 -9.80 -7.38 -0.07
CA SER A 37 -10.54 -7.30 -1.33
C SER A 37 -11.43 -6.07 -1.32
N TYR A 38 -11.50 -5.40 -2.47
CA TYR A 38 -12.33 -4.22 -2.65
C TYR A 38 -13.17 -4.40 -3.92
N LYS A 39 -14.40 -3.93 -3.88
CA LYS A 39 -15.28 -3.95 -5.05
C LYS A 39 -15.08 -2.71 -5.91
N ALA A 40 -15.31 -2.84 -7.21
CA ALA A 40 -15.31 -1.69 -8.12
C ALA A 40 -16.23 -0.58 -7.59
N GLY A 41 -15.72 0.63 -7.51
CA GLY A 41 -16.44 1.79 -6.99
C GLY A 41 -16.33 1.99 -5.49
N GLN A 42 -15.67 1.07 -4.77
CA GLN A 42 -15.51 1.20 -3.32
C GLN A 42 -14.41 2.21 -2.99
N ASN A 43 -14.68 3.10 -2.00
CA ASN A 43 -13.67 4.00 -1.47
C ASN A 43 -12.81 3.24 -0.46
N ILE A 44 -11.49 3.27 -0.65
CA ILE A 44 -10.53 2.58 0.20
C ILE A 44 -9.97 3.51 1.27
N HIS A 45 -9.72 4.76 0.89
CA HIS A 45 -9.14 5.77 1.78
C HIS A 45 -9.72 7.13 1.46
N SER A 46 -10.11 7.87 2.46
CA SER A 46 -10.63 9.23 2.31
C SER A 46 -10.14 10.13 3.42
N SER A 47 -10.36 11.45 3.25
CA SER A 47 -9.98 12.46 4.23
C SER A 47 -10.53 12.12 5.62
N GLY A 48 -9.67 12.22 6.63
CA GLY A 48 -10.04 11.96 8.02
C GLY A 48 -10.00 10.50 8.43
N ASN A 49 -9.84 9.57 7.51
CA ASN A 49 -9.71 8.15 7.82
C ASN A 49 -8.25 7.82 8.16
N ARG A 50 -8.07 6.85 9.04
CA ARG A 50 -6.74 6.34 9.33
C ARG A 50 -6.17 5.61 8.12
N CYS A 51 -4.87 5.76 7.90
CA CYS A 51 -4.17 4.98 6.90
C CYS A 51 -4.16 3.50 7.30
N ALA A 52 -4.55 2.64 6.38
CA ALA A 52 -4.55 1.20 6.62
C ALA A 52 -3.13 0.61 6.54
N GLY A 53 -2.31 1.15 5.66
CA GLY A 53 -0.95 0.67 5.43
C GLY A 53 -0.57 0.76 3.97
N VAL A 54 0.37 -0.10 3.57
CA VAL A 54 0.82 -0.21 2.19
C VAL A 54 0.06 -1.35 1.50
N LEU A 55 -0.47 -1.09 0.31
CA LEU A 55 -1.19 -2.09 -0.48
C LEU A 55 -0.31 -2.59 -1.62
N PHE A 56 -0.03 -3.89 -1.62
CA PHE A 56 0.63 -4.56 -2.73
C PHE A 56 -0.46 -5.17 -3.60
N ILE A 57 -0.71 -4.58 -4.76
CA ILE A 57 -1.83 -4.97 -5.62
C ILE A 57 -1.50 -6.27 -6.34
N GLU A 58 -2.29 -7.31 -6.10
CA GLU A 58 -2.20 -8.56 -6.83
C GLU A 58 -2.96 -8.44 -8.15
N LYS A 59 -4.19 -7.94 -8.07
CA LYS A 59 -5.08 -7.82 -9.21
C LYS A 59 -6.06 -6.68 -8.96
N GLY A 60 -6.26 -5.83 -9.95
CA GLY A 60 -7.22 -4.75 -9.86
C GLY A 60 -6.70 -3.41 -10.35
N TYR A 61 -7.40 -2.35 -9.99
CA TYR A 61 -7.08 -1.01 -10.45
C TYR A 61 -7.52 0.02 -9.41
N LEU A 62 -6.60 0.88 -8.99
CA LEU A 62 -6.86 1.92 -7.99
C LEU A 62 -6.66 3.30 -8.61
N ARG A 63 -7.50 4.24 -8.21
CA ARG A 63 -7.36 5.65 -8.57
C ARG A 63 -6.99 6.44 -7.34
N ILE A 64 -5.89 7.18 -7.41
CA ILE A 64 -5.41 8.04 -6.33
C ILE A 64 -5.66 9.49 -6.75
N TYR A 65 -6.39 10.24 -5.94
CA TYR A 65 -6.78 11.60 -6.29
C TYR A 65 -6.85 12.48 -5.06
N ILE A 66 -6.89 13.78 -5.30
CA ILE A 66 -7.13 14.81 -4.28
C ILE A 66 -8.39 15.59 -4.65
N MET A 67 -8.99 16.26 -3.68
CA MET A 67 -10.10 17.17 -3.94
C MET A 67 -9.65 18.61 -3.78
N SER A 68 -10.05 19.45 -4.74
CA SER A 68 -9.82 20.89 -4.65
C SER A 68 -10.85 21.52 -3.69
N GLU A 69 -10.63 22.78 -3.32
CA GLU A 69 -11.51 23.51 -2.41
C GLU A 69 -12.95 23.61 -2.92
N ASP A 70 -13.14 23.64 -4.23
CA ASP A 70 -14.47 23.71 -4.85
C ASP A 70 -15.06 22.32 -5.13
N GLY A 71 -14.48 21.26 -4.58
CA GLY A 71 -15.00 19.91 -4.64
C GLY A 71 -14.65 19.15 -5.91
N LYS A 72 -13.77 19.66 -6.74
CA LYS A 72 -13.32 18.96 -7.95
C LYS A 72 -12.24 17.94 -7.63
N GLU A 73 -12.38 16.76 -8.21
CA GLU A 73 -11.40 15.70 -8.06
C GLU A 73 -10.27 15.86 -9.07
N VAL A 74 -9.04 15.76 -8.58
CA VAL A 74 -7.84 15.82 -9.42
C VAL A 74 -7.13 14.49 -9.27
N THR A 75 -7.14 13.67 -10.32
CA THR A 75 -6.46 12.38 -10.32
C THR A 75 -4.95 12.59 -10.38
N LEU A 76 -4.23 12.06 -9.40
CA LEU A 76 -2.77 12.12 -9.36
C LEU A 76 -2.17 11.02 -10.23
N TYR A 77 -2.64 9.79 -10.04
CA TYR A 77 -2.19 8.64 -10.83
C TYR A 77 -3.11 7.44 -10.56
N ARG A 78 -2.90 6.39 -11.34
CA ARG A 78 -3.61 5.11 -11.19
C ARG A 78 -2.60 3.99 -11.05
N LEU A 79 -2.98 2.96 -10.29
CA LEU A 79 -2.15 1.79 -10.04
C LEU A 79 -2.92 0.53 -10.41
N GLY A 80 -2.24 -0.40 -11.07
CA GLY A 80 -2.84 -1.65 -11.52
C GLY A 80 -2.14 -2.89 -10.97
N ASP A 81 -2.36 -4.02 -11.63
CA ASP A 81 -1.81 -5.32 -11.24
C ASP A 81 -0.30 -5.24 -11.02
N GLY A 82 0.17 -5.77 -9.88
CA GLY A 82 1.58 -5.83 -9.56
C GLY A 82 2.20 -4.53 -9.05
N GLU A 83 1.42 -3.47 -8.92
CA GLU A 83 1.92 -2.19 -8.41
C GLU A 83 1.68 -2.04 -6.91
N VAL A 84 2.29 -1.03 -6.30
CA VAL A 84 2.24 -0.79 -4.85
C VAL A 84 1.61 0.57 -4.59
N CYS A 85 0.61 0.61 -3.71
CA CYS A 85 0.00 1.86 -3.27
C CYS A 85 0.64 2.31 -1.96
N ILE A 86 1.65 3.19 -2.07
CA ILE A 86 2.35 3.73 -0.91
C ILE A 86 1.60 4.92 -0.30
N MET A 87 0.76 5.58 -1.08
CA MET A 87 -0.03 6.72 -0.60
C MET A 87 -1.00 6.34 0.52
N SER A 88 -1.35 5.04 0.63
CA SER A 88 -2.17 4.57 1.75
C SER A 88 -1.41 4.58 3.07
N ALA A 89 -0.09 4.76 3.04
CA ALA A 89 0.76 4.88 4.23
C ALA A 89 1.07 6.34 4.55
N SER A 90 0.35 7.30 3.99
CA SER A 90 0.62 8.74 4.13
C SER A 90 0.65 9.23 5.58
N CYS A 91 -0.04 8.55 6.50
CA CYS A 91 -0.03 8.92 7.91
C CYS A 91 1.31 8.68 8.61
N VAL A 92 2.24 7.95 7.98
CA VAL A 92 3.62 7.78 8.50
C VAL A 92 4.61 8.69 7.79
N MET A 93 4.13 9.54 6.88
CA MET A 93 4.93 10.51 6.14
C MET A 93 4.51 11.92 6.56
N ASP A 94 5.31 12.54 7.41
CA ASP A 94 4.96 13.82 8.04
C ASP A 94 4.88 15.01 7.08
N ASP A 95 5.41 14.86 5.88
CA ASP A 95 5.47 15.92 4.88
C ASP A 95 4.27 15.97 3.92
N ILE A 96 3.30 15.07 4.09
CA ILE A 96 2.07 15.12 3.29
C ILE A 96 1.08 16.08 3.96
N THR A 97 0.76 17.17 3.28
CA THR A 97 -0.05 18.26 3.82
C THR A 97 -1.45 18.35 3.22
N PHE A 98 -1.81 17.49 2.30
CA PHE A 98 -3.14 17.45 1.67
C PHE A 98 -3.76 16.07 1.83
N ASP A 99 -5.10 16.04 1.80
CA ASP A 99 -5.85 14.80 1.92
C ASP A 99 -5.84 14.02 0.59
N VAL A 100 -5.50 12.75 0.67
CA VAL A 100 -5.46 11.85 -0.47
C VAL A 100 -6.63 10.90 -0.39
N TYR A 101 -7.27 10.65 -1.51
CA TYR A 101 -8.39 9.71 -1.64
C TYR A 101 -7.97 8.57 -2.54
N ILE A 102 -8.43 7.37 -2.22
CA ILE A 102 -8.14 6.16 -3.00
C ILE A 102 -9.44 5.40 -3.22
N ASP A 103 -9.81 5.19 -4.49
CA ASP A 103 -10.97 4.42 -4.89
C ASP A 103 -10.53 3.23 -5.72
N ALA A 104 -11.24 2.11 -5.56
CA ALA A 104 -11.09 0.96 -6.45
C ALA A 104 -11.92 1.21 -7.72
N GLU A 105 -11.26 1.21 -8.88
CA GLU A 105 -11.94 1.38 -10.17
C GLU A 105 -12.36 0.03 -10.78
N ALA A 106 -11.85 -1.06 -10.22
CA ALA A 106 -12.21 -2.42 -10.59
C ALA A 106 -12.19 -3.28 -9.32
N ASP A 107 -12.73 -4.48 -9.40
CA ASP A 107 -12.60 -5.43 -8.28
C ASP A 107 -11.12 -5.68 -8.03
N THR A 108 -10.67 -5.45 -6.81
CA THR A 108 -9.24 -5.43 -6.48
C THR A 108 -8.95 -6.43 -5.37
N GLU A 109 -7.86 -7.18 -5.55
CA GLU A 109 -7.28 -8.04 -4.53
C GLU A 109 -5.86 -7.58 -4.25
N ALA A 110 -5.54 -7.41 -2.97
CA ALA A 110 -4.26 -6.87 -2.56
C ALA A 110 -3.79 -7.49 -1.25
N LEU A 111 -2.50 -7.36 -0.98
CA LEU A 111 -1.91 -7.70 0.31
C LEU A 111 -1.72 -6.39 1.07
N LEU A 112 -2.30 -6.29 2.26
CA LEU A 112 -2.18 -5.12 3.11
C LEU A 112 -1.05 -5.33 4.11
N LEU A 113 -0.04 -4.46 4.06
CA LEU A 113 1.02 -4.38 5.06
C LEU A 113 0.64 -3.27 6.04
N PRO A 114 0.39 -3.59 7.33
CA PRO A 114 -0.07 -2.57 8.28
C PRO A 114 0.92 -1.42 8.44
N THR A 115 0.37 -0.24 8.73
CA THR A 115 1.15 0.98 8.95
C THR A 115 2.24 0.79 10.00
N SER A 116 1.93 0.12 11.12
CA SER A 116 2.89 -0.12 12.20
C SER A 116 4.07 -0.97 11.74
N THR A 117 3.80 -2.01 10.95
CA THR A 117 4.84 -2.88 10.40
C THR A 117 5.73 -2.11 9.44
N PHE A 118 5.13 -1.37 8.51
CA PHE A 118 5.87 -0.58 7.54
C PHE A 118 6.73 0.49 8.21
N SER A 119 6.20 1.15 9.23
CA SER A 119 6.92 2.16 9.99
C SER A 119 8.16 1.59 10.68
N LYS A 120 8.04 0.40 11.28
CA LYS A 120 9.20 -0.27 11.91
C LYS A 120 10.26 -0.67 10.88
N LEU A 121 9.84 -1.22 9.75
CA LEU A 121 10.77 -1.57 8.68
C LEU A 121 11.50 -0.34 8.16
N ARG A 122 10.79 0.75 7.95
CA ARG A 122 11.36 2.00 7.45
C ARG A 122 12.43 2.56 8.39
N LYS A 123 12.23 2.45 9.71
CA LYS A 123 13.20 2.93 10.71
C LYS A 123 14.45 2.07 10.77
N ASN A 124 14.34 0.79 10.51
CA ASN A 124 15.42 -0.17 10.70
C ASN A 124 16.07 -0.66 9.41
N ASN A 125 15.54 -0.28 8.25
CA ASN A 125 16.03 -0.75 6.96
C ASN A 125 16.01 0.39 5.96
N ILE A 126 17.19 0.83 5.56
CA ILE A 126 17.37 1.96 4.62
C ILE A 126 16.75 1.66 3.25
N TYR A 127 16.70 0.40 2.82
CA TYR A 127 16.10 0.04 1.55
C TYR A 127 14.59 0.25 1.57
N VAL A 128 13.94 -0.03 2.70
CA VAL A 128 12.51 0.21 2.87
C VAL A 128 12.23 1.71 2.91
N GLU A 129 13.06 2.49 3.60
CA GLU A 129 12.92 3.94 3.64
C GLU A 129 13.06 4.55 2.23
N ASN A 130 14.06 4.13 1.47
CA ASN A 130 14.26 4.60 0.09
C ASN A 130 13.12 4.17 -0.82
N TYR A 131 12.58 2.99 -0.61
CA TYR A 131 11.46 2.47 -1.39
C TYR A 131 10.18 3.30 -1.19
N SER A 132 9.96 3.81 0.03
CA SER A 132 8.77 4.60 0.36
C SER A 132 8.85 6.06 -0.12
N ASN A 133 10.00 6.51 -0.55
CA ASN A 133 10.21 7.84 -1.11
C ASN A 133 10.14 7.77 -2.63
#